data_b6764be14ccfe6d2565a7799fa54079f
#
_entry.id   b6764be14ccfe6d2565a7799fa54079f
#
_cell.length_a   1.000
_cell.length_b   1.000
_cell.length_c   1.000
_cell.angle_alpha   90.00
_cell.angle_beta   90.00
_cell.angle_gamma   90.00
#
_symmetry.space_group_name_H-M   'P 1'
#
loop_
_entity.id
_entity.type
_entity.pdbx_description
1 polymer ?
#
loop_
_entity_poly.entity_id
_entity_poly.type
_entity_poly.pdbx_seq_one_letter_code
_entity_poly.pdbx_strand_id
1 'polypeptide(L)'
;HLPYDVVVERLHIEEPEPPAPVTEPEKTFEEVLDEHPVSIQVNGQWQTFPNVKAAEEASYEEYKANLRSNAQNFRITDEHLGEGGPKAKFQANIEAIKLLKYLEETTGQATPEQQEVLSRYVGWGGVADAFDPDKPAWDAEYSELKELLTPEKYAAARASTLNAHYTSPTVIRAIYEAVEQMGFRTGNILEPSCGVGNFFGMLPESMAGSRLYGVELDSITGRIAKKLYPQADITVAGFETTD
;
A
#
# COMPACT_ATOMS: atom_id res chain seq x y z
N HIS A 1 15.45 -29.97 53.02
CA HIS A 1 16.11 -30.25 51.74
C HIS A 1 17.63 -30.17 52.03
N LEU A 2 18.29 -31.32 51.93
CA LEU A 2 19.76 -31.36 51.96
C LEU A 2 20.29 -31.03 50.57
N PRO A 3 21.43 -30.34 50.45
CA PRO A 3 22.09 -30.13 49.17
C PRO A 3 22.41 -31.47 48.49
N TYR A 4 22.40 -31.49 47.14
CA TYR A 4 22.57 -32.68 46.31
C TYR A 4 23.84 -33.48 46.64
N ASP A 5 24.94 -32.79 46.80
CA ASP A 5 26.28 -33.28 47.16
C ASP A 5 26.28 -34.06 48.50
N VAL A 6 25.51 -33.62 49.50
CA VAL A 6 25.38 -34.29 50.78
C VAL A 6 24.56 -35.59 50.66
N VAL A 7 23.64 -35.66 49.71
CA VAL A 7 22.83 -36.87 49.46
C VAL A 7 23.68 -37.93 48.75
N VAL A 8 24.50 -37.56 47.79
CA VAL A 8 25.40 -38.46 47.06
C VAL A 8 26.44 -39.07 48.02
N GLU A 9 27.07 -38.27 48.89
CA GLU A 9 28.07 -38.75 49.87
C GLU A 9 27.45 -39.71 50.89
N ARG A 10 26.24 -39.46 51.40
CA ARG A 10 25.57 -40.34 52.38
C ARG A 10 25.02 -41.63 51.79
N LEU A 11 24.70 -41.67 50.50
CA LEU A 11 24.12 -42.88 49.87
C LEU A 11 25.15 -43.70 49.11
N HIS A 12 26.46 -43.31 49.11
CA HIS A 12 27.52 -43.95 48.32
C HIS A 12 27.09 -44.17 46.83
N ILE A 13 26.41 -43.17 46.28
CA ILE A 13 26.05 -43.19 44.87
C ILE A 13 27.30 -42.73 44.10
N GLU A 14 27.84 -43.59 43.24
CA GLU A 14 28.87 -43.15 42.29
C GLU A 14 28.30 -42.02 41.42
N GLU A 15 28.97 -40.88 41.34
CA GLU A 15 28.57 -39.80 40.42
C GLU A 15 28.52 -40.42 39.01
N PRO A 16 27.41 -40.26 38.28
CA PRO A 16 27.38 -40.69 36.89
C PRO A 16 28.50 -39.95 36.13
N GLU A 17 29.25 -40.69 35.33
CA GLU A 17 30.23 -40.04 34.45
C GLU A 17 29.55 -38.88 33.71
N PRO A 18 30.21 -37.70 33.60
CA PRO A 18 29.65 -36.59 32.87
C PRO A 18 29.30 -37.10 31.48
N PRO A 19 28.08 -36.79 30.98
CA PRO A 19 27.68 -37.21 29.64
C PRO A 19 28.74 -36.76 28.64
N ALA A 20 29.12 -37.68 27.74
CA ALA A 20 30.04 -37.34 26.65
C ALA A 20 29.60 -36.02 26.00
N PRO A 21 30.53 -35.14 25.62
CA PRO A 21 30.16 -33.85 25.03
C PRO A 21 29.21 -34.09 23.88
N VAL A 22 28.01 -33.54 23.98
CA VAL A 22 27.00 -33.55 22.91
C VAL A 22 27.61 -32.84 21.73
N THR A 23 27.96 -33.62 20.70
CA THR A 23 28.63 -33.07 19.47
C THR A 23 27.66 -32.46 18.48
N GLU A 24 26.38 -32.39 18.79
CA GLU A 24 25.41 -31.68 18.00
C GLU A 24 25.42 -30.18 18.41
N PRO A 25 25.55 -29.25 17.44
CA PRO A 25 25.40 -27.84 17.75
C PRO A 25 24.05 -27.61 18.42
N GLU A 26 24.01 -26.91 19.54
CA GLU A 26 22.74 -26.50 20.15
C GLU A 26 21.94 -25.72 19.10
N LYS A 27 20.75 -26.24 18.76
CA LYS A 27 19.83 -25.56 17.84
C LYS A 27 19.48 -24.19 18.40
N THR A 28 19.46 -23.21 17.53
CA THR A 28 19.00 -21.87 17.91
C THR A 28 17.51 -21.93 18.29
N PHE A 29 17.05 -20.95 19.06
CA PHE A 29 15.63 -20.85 19.43
C PHE A 29 14.72 -20.81 18.19
N GLU A 30 15.14 -20.16 17.10
CA GLU A 30 14.45 -20.12 15.81
C GLU A 30 14.37 -21.52 15.16
N GLU A 31 15.45 -22.30 15.17
CA GLU A 31 15.45 -23.67 14.64
C GLU A 31 14.53 -24.60 15.42
N VAL A 32 14.42 -24.41 16.74
CA VAL A 32 13.51 -25.19 17.58
C VAL A 32 12.05 -24.83 17.29
N LEU A 33 11.72 -23.56 17.10
CA LEU A 33 10.37 -23.11 16.77
C LEU A 33 9.91 -23.63 15.39
N ASP A 34 10.81 -23.76 14.43
CA ASP A 34 10.51 -24.28 13.10
C ASP A 34 10.21 -25.79 13.06
N GLU A 35 10.50 -26.54 14.15
CA GLU A 35 10.28 -27.97 14.21
C GLU A 35 9.00 -28.37 14.97
N HIS A 36 8.29 -27.43 15.60
CA HIS A 36 7.13 -27.78 16.42
C HIS A 36 5.82 -27.33 15.77
N PRO A 37 4.81 -28.23 15.71
CA PRO A 37 3.48 -27.85 15.24
C PRO A 37 2.85 -26.76 16.11
N VAL A 38 2.23 -25.78 15.45
CA VAL A 38 1.55 -24.65 16.08
C VAL A 38 0.10 -24.60 15.63
N SER A 39 -0.82 -24.38 16.54
CA SER A 39 -2.24 -24.20 16.22
C SER A 39 -2.63 -22.73 16.38
N ILE A 40 -3.23 -22.17 15.32
CA ILE A 40 -3.79 -20.82 15.30
C ILE A 40 -5.21 -20.84 14.74
N GLN A 41 -5.97 -19.78 14.96
CA GLN A 41 -7.26 -19.60 14.29
C GLN A 41 -7.05 -18.91 12.93
N VAL A 42 -7.59 -19.53 11.87
CA VAL A 42 -7.64 -19.01 10.51
C VAL A 42 -9.10 -19.06 10.06
N ASN A 43 -9.69 -17.96 9.65
CA ASN A 43 -11.11 -17.81 9.32
C ASN A 43 -12.04 -18.33 10.45
N GLY A 44 -11.66 -18.07 11.70
CA GLY A 44 -12.41 -18.45 12.90
C GLY A 44 -12.35 -19.95 13.24
N GLN A 45 -11.55 -20.75 12.54
CA GLN A 45 -11.37 -22.18 12.79
C GLN A 45 -9.93 -22.48 13.25
N TRP A 46 -9.80 -23.37 14.26
CA TRP A 46 -8.49 -23.83 14.68
C TRP A 46 -7.85 -24.74 13.61
N GLN A 47 -6.65 -24.39 13.19
CA GLN A 47 -5.84 -25.17 12.25
C GLN A 47 -4.44 -25.39 12.82
N THR A 48 -3.88 -26.57 12.60
CA THR A 48 -2.54 -26.92 13.05
C THR A 48 -1.57 -26.89 11.87
N PHE A 49 -0.50 -26.14 12.03
CA PHE A 49 0.56 -25.98 11.05
C PHE A 49 1.83 -26.68 11.51
N PRO A 50 2.69 -27.13 10.60
CA PRO A 50 3.89 -27.90 10.93
C PRO A 50 4.91 -27.11 11.76
N ASN A 51 4.91 -25.78 11.65
CA ASN A 51 5.81 -24.87 12.36
C ASN A 51 5.22 -23.45 12.45
N VAL A 52 5.91 -22.59 13.19
CA VAL A 52 5.52 -21.18 13.39
C VAL A 52 5.47 -20.42 12.06
N LYS A 53 6.45 -20.60 11.19
CA LYS A 53 6.52 -19.92 9.89
C LYS A 53 5.31 -20.22 9.01
N ALA A 54 4.89 -21.47 8.92
CA ALA A 54 3.69 -21.86 8.15
C ALA A 54 2.41 -21.26 8.76
N ALA A 55 2.34 -21.14 10.09
CA ALA A 55 1.22 -20.50 10.78
C ALA A 55 1.19 -18.96 10.50
N GLU A 56 2.33 -18.30 10.54
CA GLU A 56 2.45 -16.87 10.21
C GLU A 56 2.07 -16.60 8.75
N GLU A 57 2.53 -17.42 7.81
CA GLU A 57 2.15 -17.30 6.40
C GLU A 57 0.63 -17.45 6.21
N ALA A 58 -0.01 -18.43 6.87
CA ALA A 58 -1.46 -18.63 6.80
C ALA A 58 -2.24 -17.45 7.41
N SER A 59 -1.80 -16.93 8.55
CA SER A 59 -2.39 -15.74 9.18
C SER A 59 -2.25 -14.50 8.30
N TYR A 60 -1.12 -14.35 7.65
CA TYR A 60 -0.87 -13.23 6.74
C TYR A 60 -1.72 -13.32 5.46
N GLU A 61 -1.91 -14.52 4.89
CA GLU A 61 -2.81 -14.72 3.75
C GLU A 61 -4.28 -14.45 4.12
N GLU A 62 -4.72 -14.87 5.31
CA GLU A 62 -6.04 -14.51 5.84
C GLU A 62 -6.20 -13.00 5.97
N TYR A 63 -5.23 -12.32 6.55
CA TYR A 63 -5.23 -10.85 6.68
C TYR A 63 -5.35 -10.16 5.30
N LYS A 64 -4.56 -10.61 4.31
CA LYS A 64 -4.66 -10.09 2.93
C LYS A 64 -6.02 -10.36 2.29
N ALA A 65 -6.59 -11.55 2.50
CA ALA A 65 -7.92 -11.89 1.98
C ALA A 65 -9.00 -11.02 2.61
N ASN A 66 -8.93 -10.75 3.91
CA ASN A 66 -9.85 -9.86 4.61
C ASN A 66 -9.73 -8.41 4.13
N LEU A 67 -8.52 -7.91 3.90
CA LEU A 67 -8.32 -6.60 3.29
C LEU A 67 -8.97 -6.50 1.90
N ARG A 68 -8.81 -7.52 1.06
CA ARG A 68 -9.41 -7.53 -0.29
C ARG A 68 -10.93 -7.59 -0.25
N SER A 69 -11.52 -8.42 0.61
CA SER A 69 -12.98 -8.57 0.73
C SER A 69 -13.66 -7.32 1.28
N ASN A 70 -12.97 -6.56 2.12
CA ASN A 70 -13.46 -5.34 2.77
C ASN A 70 -12.99 -4.05 2.08
N ALA A 71 -12.27 -4.16 0.96
CA ALA A 71 -11.74 -3.00 0.26
C ALA A 71 -12.88 -2.11 -0.28
N GLN A 72 -12.86 -0.86 0.14
CA GLN A 72 -13.84 0.16 -0.27
C GLN A 72 -13.16 1.24 -1.12
N ASN A 73 -13.92 1.80 -2.03
CA ASN A 73 -13.49 2.98 -2.75
C ASN A 73 -13.32 4.17 -1.79
N PHE A 74 -12.24 4.89 -1.95
CA PHE A 74 -11.98 6.09 -1.17
C PHE A 74 -13.02 7.17 -1.46
N ARG A 75 -13.43 7.90 -0.42
CA ARG A 75 -14.35 9.05 -0.52
C ARG A 75 -13.59 10.31 -0.20
N ILE A 76 -13.54 11.25 -1.16
CA ILE A 76 -12.95 12.56 -0.94
C ILE A 76 -13.93 13.41 -0.15
N THR A 77 -13.52 13.78 1.06
CA THR A 77 -14.26 14.71 1.95
C THR A 77 -13.52 16.01 2.18
N ASP A 78 -12.22 16.04 1.86
CA ASP A 78 -11.39 17.24 1.97
C ASP A 78 -11.60 18.15 0.75
N GLU A 79 -12.19 19.32 0.98
CA GLU A 79 -12.39 20.33 -0.07
C GLU A 79 -11.10 21.04 -0.50
N HIS A 80 -10.04 20.92 0.31
CA HIS A 80 -8.72 21.51 0.09
C HIS A 80 -7.70 20.51 -0.48
N LEU A 81 -8.19 19.34 -0.93
CA LEU A 81 -7.33 18.30 -1.49
C LEU A 81 -6.49 18.85 -2.65
N GLY A 82 -5.17 18.67 -2.54
CA GLY A 82 -4.22 19.15 -3.55
C GLY A 82 -3.82 20.62 -3.42
N GLU A 83 -4.33 21.34 -2.41
CA GLU A 83 -3.86 22.67 -2.06
C GLU A 83 -2.48 22.62 -1.38
N GLY A 84 -1.78 23.73 -1.41
CA GLY A 84 -0.47 23.88 -0.80
C GLY A 84 0.64 24.35 -1.76
N GLY A 85 1.76 24.76 -1.18
CA GLY A 85 2.93 25.17 -1.94
C GLY A 85 3.67 24.00 -2.59
N PRO A 86 4.59 24.29 -3.55
CA PRO A 86 5.30 23.24 -4.30
C PRO A 86 6.03 22.22 -3.42
N LYS A 87 6.66 22.66 -2.33
CA LYS A 87 7.37 21.76 -1.41
C LYS A 87 6.41 20.80 -0.67
N ALA A 88 5.24 21.27 -0.26
CA ALA A 88 4.23 20.43 0.39
C ALA A 88 3.67 19.40 -0.60
N LYS A 89 3.40 19.81 -1.85
CA LYS A 89 2.99 18.90 -2.93
C LYS A 89 4.04 17.83 -3.22
N PHE A 90 5.30 18.24 -3.28
CA PHE A 90 6.42 17.31 -3.44
C PHE A 90 6.43 16.26 -2.33
N GLN A 91 6.39 16.69 -1.08
CA GLN A 91 6.42 15.79 0.07
C GLN A 91 5.24 14.79 0.04
N ALA A 92 4.03 15.27 -0.25
CA ALA A 92 2.86 14.42 -0.37
C ALA A 92 3.01 13.37 -1.50
N ASN A 93 3.58 13.75 -2.64
CA ASN A 93 3.87 12.81 -3.72
C ASN A 93 4.90 11.74 -3.30
N ILE A 94 5.96 12.13 -2.59
CA ILE A 94 6.98 11.20 -2.12
C ILE A 94 6.40 10.19 -1.13
N GLU A 95 5.60 10.66 -0.16
CA GLU A 95 4.94 9.81 0.82
C GLU A 95 3.99 8.80 0.14
N ALA A 96 3.19 9.26 -0.80
CA ALA A 96 2.29 8.40 -1.57
C ALA A 96 3.05 7.34 -2.40
N ILE A 97 4.18 7.70 -3.03
CA ILE A 97 4.99 6.76 -3.82
C ILE A 97 5.67 5.73 -2.91
N LYS A 98 6.23 6.15 -1.77
CA LYS A 98 6.83 5.24 -0.79
C LYS A 98 5.79 4.24 -0.27
N LEU A 99 4.60 4.74 0.07
CA LEU A 99 3.49 3.89 0.51
C LEU A 99 3.01 2.94 -0.60
N LEU A 100 2.88 3.42 -1.84
CA LEU A 100 2.52 2.57 -2.97
C LEU A 100 3.49 1.39 -3.12
N LYS A 101 4.80 1.64 -3.07
CA LYS A 101 5.83 0.58 -3.14
C LYS A 101 5.66 -0.41 -2.00
N TYR A 102 5.52 0.08 -0.77
CA TYR A 102 5.29 -0.78 0.40
C TYR A 102 4.06 -1.68 0.23
N LEU A 103 2.93 -1.11 -0.24
CA LEU A 103 1.70 -1.88 -0.46
C LEU A 103 1.85 -2.93 -1.57
N GLU A 104 2.62 -2.63 -2.62
CA GLU A 104 2.86 -3.58 -3.70
C GLU A 104 3.75 -4.76 -3.27
N GLU A 105 4.71 -4.51 -2.38
CA GLU A 105 5.61 -5.53 -1.82
C GLU A 105 4.95 -6.36 -0.71
N THR A 106 3.87 -5.88 -0.11
CA THR A 106 3.24 -6.50 1.06
C THR A 106 1.81 -6.96 0.78
N THR A 107 0.82 -6.19 1.25
CA THR A 107 -0.59 -6.58 1.27
C THR A 107 -1.29 -6.48 -0.08
N GLY A 108 -0.81 -5.60 -0.96
CA GLY A 108 -1.46 -5.29 -2.22
C GLY A 108 -2.72 -4.41 -2.11
N GLN A 109 -3.27 -4.20 -0.90
CA GLN A 109 -4.44 -3.36 -0.62
C GLN A 109 -4.10 -2.28 0.41
N ALA A 110 -4.79 -1.14 0.31
CA ALA A 110 -4.64 -0.03 1.24
C ALA A 110 -5.75 -0.05 2.29
N THR A 111 -5.40 0.25 3.55
CA THR A 111 -6.38 0.58 4.61
C THR A 111 -6.97 1.97 4.37
N PRO A 112 -8.08 2.35 5.02
CA PRO A 112 -8.63 3.70 4.90
C PRO A 112 -7.61 4.80 5.22
N GLU A 113 -6.79 4.64 6.26
CA GLU A 113 -5.75 5.61 6.63
C GLU A 113 -4.65 5.71 5.57
N GLN A 114 -4.31 4.58 4.95
CA GLN A 114 -3.35 4.54 3.85
C GLN A 114 -3.93 5.17 2.57
N GLN A 115 -5.23 5.00 2.33
CA GLN A 115 -5.92 5.69 1.23
C GLN A 115 -5.88 7.21 1.41
N GLU A 116 -6.02 7.72 2.64
CA GLU A 116 -5.85 9.15 2.92
C GLU A 116 -4.46 9.67 2.51
N VAL A 117 -3.40 8.91 2.79
CA VAL A 117 -2.04 9.29 2.36
C VAL A 117 -1.92 9.25 0.83
N LEU A 118 -2.41 8.19 0.18
CA LEU A 118 -2.37 8.04 -1.27
C LEU A 118 -3.17 9.12 -2.00
N SER A 119 -4.30 9.57 -1.42
CA SER A 119 -5.17 10.59 -2.02
C SER A 119 -4.50 11.96 -2.16
N ARG A 120 -3.47 12.23 -1.35
CA ARG A 120 -2.70 13.48 -1.39
C ARG A 120 -1.71 13.56 -2.55
N TYR A 121 -1.58 12.49 -3.34
CA TYR A 121 -0.77 12.55 -4.56
C TYR A 121 -1.41 13.47 -5.59
N VAL A 122 -0.67 14.47 -6.04
CA VAL A 122 -1.15 15.51 -6.96
C VAL A 122 -0.37 15.57 -8.28
N GLY A 123 0.48 14.57 -8.54
CA GLY A 123 1.35 14.57 -9.72
C GLY A 123 2.39 15.70 -9.68
N TRP A 124 3.00 15.94 -10.81
CA TRP A 124 4.19 16.81 -10.90
C TRP A 124 3.95 18.17 -11.54
N GLY A 125 2.72 18.50 -11.95
CA GLY A 125 2.39 19.73 -12.66
C GLY A 125 2.73 21.02 -11.92
N GLY A 126 2.77 21.00 -10.59
CA GLY A 126 3.11 22.16 -9.77
C GLY A 126 4.50 22.10 -9.13
N VAL A 127 5.38 21.16 -9.51
CA VAL A 127 6.67 20.87 -8.84
C VAL A 127 7.81 20.63 -9.83
N ALA A 128 7.78 21.29 -10.98
CA ALA A 128 8.78 21.14 -12.04
C ALA A 128 10.21 21.45 -11.58
N ASP A 129 10.39 22.38 -10.64
CA ASP A 129 11.70 22.77 -10.10
C ASP A 129 12.41 21.61 -9.37
N ALA A 130 11.68 20.61 -8.88
CA ALA A 130 12.26 19.41 -8.28
C ALA A 130 13.03 18.51 -9.29
N PHE A 131 12.83 18.71 -10.58
CA PHE A 131 13.50 17.99 -11.66
C PHE A 131 14.66 18.79 -12.31
N ASP A 132 14.94 19.97 -11.80
CA ASP A 132 15.96 20.88 -12.35
C ASP A 132 17.23 20.82 -11.49
N PRO A 133 18.36 20.28 -12.02
CA PRO A 133 19.62 20.20 -11.29
C PRO A 133 20.25 21.56 -11.01
N ASP A 134 19.82 22.62 -11.70
CA ASP A 134 20.36 23.97 -11.57
C ASP A 134 19.56 24.82 -10.53
N LYS A 135 18.72 24.18 -9.71
CA LYS A 135 17.90 24.83 -8.68
C LYS A 135 18.40 24.47 -7.26
N PRO A 136 19.35 25.21 -6.67
CA PRO A 136 19.93 24.87 -5.37
C PRO A 136 18.88 24.74 -4.24
N ALA A 137 17.77 25.49 -4.33
CA ALA A 137 16.66 25.38 -3.37
C ALA A 137 15.92 24.03 -3.42
N TRP A 138 16.22 23.18 -4.42
CA TRP A 138 15.59 21.88 -4.66
C TRP A 138 16.58 20.71 -4.73
N ASP A 139 17.85 20.92 -4.38
CA ASP A 139 18.90 19.89 -4.47
C ASP A 139 18.55 18.61 -3.70
N ALA A 140 17.98 18.76 -2.51
CA ALA A 140 17.59 17.61 -1.68
C ALA A 140 16.46 16.81 -2.34
N GLU A 141 15.44 17.49 -2.82
CA GLU A 141 14.29 16.86 -3.50
C GLU A 141 14.67 16.25 -4.85
N TYR A 142 15.56 16.92 -5.59
CA TYR A 142 16.13 16.37 -6.82
C TYR A 142 16.85 15.05 -6.56
N SER A 143 17.68 15.00 -5.52
CA SER A 143 18.41 13.79 -5.13
C SER A 143 17.47 12.69 -4.67
N GLU A 144 16.47 13.01 -3.84
CA GLU A 144 15.47 12.06 -3.36
C GLU A 144 14.67 11.44 -4.51
N LEU A 145 14.28 12.21 -5.53
CA LEU A 145 13.62 11.68 -6.72
C LEU A 145 14.47 10.69 -7.50
N LYS A 146 15.76 10.99 -7.64
CA LYS A 146 16.72 10.12 -8.33
C LYS A 146 16.93 8.78 -7.62
N GLU A 147 16.90 8.78 -6.30
CA GLU A 147 16.98 7.56 -5.48
C GLU A 147 15.67 6.78 -5.47
N LEU A 148 14.55 7.49 -5.41
CA LEU A 148 13.24 6.87 -5.29
C LEU A 148 12.74 6.26 -6.60
N LEU A 149 13.00 6.89 -7.75
CA LEU A 149 12.45 6.50 -9.05
C LEU A 149 13.51 5.81 -9.92
N THR A 150 13.09 4.79 -10.67
CA THR A 150 13.94 4.26 -11.75
C THR A 150 14.13 5.33 -12.83
N PRO A 151 15.20 5.26 -13.67
CA PRO A 151 15.43 6.22 -14.73
C PRO A 151 14.20 6.45 -15.64
N GLU A 152 13.48 5.38 -15.97
CA GLU A 152 12.28 5.42 -16.81
C GLU A 152 11.13 6.15 -16.12
N LYS A 153 10.89 5.83 -14.82
CA LYS A 153 9.85 6.48 -14.01
C LYS A 153 10.19 7.94 -13.75
N TYR A 154 11.46 8.26 -13.54
CA TYR A 154 11.91 9.63 -13.40
C TYR A 154 11.68 10.43 -14.70
N ALA A 155 12.00 9.86 -15.85
CA ALA A 155 11.78 10.51 -17.16
C ALA A 155 10.28 10.74 -17.42
N ALA A 156 9.42 9.76 -17.12
CA ALA A 156 7.98 9.89 -17.22
C ALA A 156 7.41 10.98 -16.27
N ALA A 157 7.84 10.98 -15.01
CA ALA A 157 7.46 11.99 -14.02
C ALA A 157 7.86 13.40 -14.47
N ARG A 158 9.11 13.57 -14.95
CA ARG A 158 9.58 14.83 -15.50
C ARG A 158 8.76 15.30 -16.71
N ALA A 159 8.43 14.40 -17.62
CA ALA A 159 7.62 14.73 -18.80
C ALA A 159 6.20 15.16 -18.40
N SER A 160 5.63 14.60 -17.34
CA SER A 160 4.28 14.93 -16.88
C SER A 160 4.15 16.30 -16.20
N THR A 161 5.27 16.98 -15.87
CA THR A 161 5.25 18.32 -15.24
C THR A 161 4.49 19.36 -16.05
N LEU A 162 4.36 19.18 -17.36
CA LEU A 162 3.64 20.10 -18.24
C LEU A 162 2.14 19.78 -18.38
N ASN A 163 1.74 18.54 -18.08
CA ASN A 163 0.40 18.03 -18.43
C ASN A 163 -0.39 17.46 -17.25
N ALA A 164 0.23 17.29 -16.08
CA ALA A 164 -0.45 16.76 -14.91
C ALA A 164 -1.25 17.85 -14.19
N HIS A 165 -2.49 18.03 -14.62
CA HIS A 165 -3.44 18.93 -14.00
C HIS A 165 -4.61 18.15 -13.41
N TYR A 166 -4.86 18.37 -12.12
CA TYR A 166 -5.97 17.71 -11.41
C TYR A 166 -7.16 18.67 -11.30
N THR A 167 -8.33 18.16 -11.64
CA THR A 167 -9.59 18.91 -11.55
C THR A 167 -9.93 19.16 -10.08
N SER A 168 -10.22 20.42 -9.74
CA SER A 168 -10.56 20.80 -8.37
C SER A 168 -11.89 20.19 -7.90
N PRO A 169 -12.06 19.92 -6.60
CA PRO A 169 -13.31 19.42 -6.04
C PRO A 169 -14.55 20.25 -6.41
N THR A 170 -14.41 21.58 -6.43
CA THR A 170 -15.49 22.50 -6.83
C THR A 170 -15.97 22.25 -8.25
N VAL A 171 -15.04 22.07 -9.20
CA VAL A 171 -15.38 21.80 -10.61
C VAL A 171 -16.00 20.43 -10.78
N ILE A 172 -15.45 19.39 -10.11
CA ILE A 172 -16.00 18.02 -10.15
C ILE A 172 -17.45 18.02 -9.64
N ARG A 173 -17.72 18.71 -8.53
CA ARG A 173 -19.07 18.82 -7.96
C ARG A 173 -20.04 19.46 -8.96
N ALA A 174 -19.67 20.58 -9.57
CA ALA A 174 -20.50 21.26 -10.56
C ALA A 174 -20.79 20.39 -11.80
N ILE A 175 -19.82 19.57 -12.24
CA ILE A 175 -20.02 18.61 -13.34
C ILE A 175 -21.04 17.54 -12.93
N TYR A 176 -20.92 16.95 -11.73
CA TYR A 176 -21.89 15.96 -11.26
C TYR A 176 -23.29 16.55 -11.09
N GLU A 177 -23.42 17.76 -10.55
CA GLU A 177 -24.71 18.46 -10.46
C GLU A 177 -25.36 18.64 -11.84
N ALA A 178 -24.57 19.02 -12.86
CA ALA A 178 -25.07 19.13 -14.22
C ALA A 178 -25.53 17.76 -14.79
N VAL A 179 -24.76 16.72 -14.56
CA VAL A 179 -25.07 15.36 -15.00
C VAL A 179 -26.35 14.83 -14.33
N GLU A 180 -26.54 15.13 -13.03
CA GLU A 180 -27.77 14.81 -12.30
C GLU A 180 -28.99 15.54 -12.86
N GLN A 181 -28.83 16.83 -13.19
CA GLN A 181 -29.90 17.63 -13.84
C GLN A 181 -30.27 17.11 -15.22
N MET A 182 -29.33 16.52 -15.95
CA MET A 182 -29.60 15.80 -17.22
C MET A 182 -30.33 14.47 -17.03
N GLY A 183 -30.56 14.05 -15.78
CA GLY A 183 -31.32 12.85 -15.44
C GLY A 183 -30.51 11.57 -15.27
N PHE A 184 -29.17 11.62 -15.37
CA PHE A 184 -28.35 10.43 -15.10
C PHE A 184 -28.39 10.09 -13.59
N ARG A 185 -28.49 8.79 -13.30
CA ARG A 185 -28.47 8.26 -11.93
C ARG A 185 -27.45 7.12 -11.78
N THR A 186 -27.61 6.05 -12.53
CA THR A 186 -26.72 4.89 -12.49
C THR A 186 -26.41 4.41 -13.89
N GLY A 187 -25.20 3.88 -14.07
CA GLY A 187 -24.75 3.35 -15.36
C GLY A 187 -23.26 3.10 -15.38
N ASN A 188 -22.68 3.08 -16.57
CA ASN A 188 -21.23 3.02 -16.72
C ASN A 188 -20.66 4.44 -16.75
N ILE A 189 -19.66 4.70 -15.92
CA ILE A 189 -18.94 5.97 -15.88
C ILE A 189 -17.52 5.68 -16.30
N LEU A 190 -17.07 6.29 -17.41
CA LEU A 190 -15.71 6.19 -17.92
C LEU A 190 -14.97 7.50 -17.71
N GLU A 191 -13.80 7.43 -17.10
CA GLU A 191 -12.83 8.51 -16.98
C GLU A 191 -11.58 8.15 -17.79
N PRO A 192 -11.43 8.67 -19.02
CA PRO A 192 -10.39 8.24 -19.96
C PRO A 192 -8.99 8.77 -19.65
N SER A 193 -8.87 9.63 -18.63
CA SER A 193 -7.62 10.16 -18.09
C SER A 193 -7.84 10.43 -16.60
N CYS A 194 -8.03 9.32 -15.84
CA CYS A 194 -8.62 9.42 -14.51
C CYS A 194 -7.68 10.04 -13.45
N GLY A 195 -6.40 10.20 -13.74
CA GLY A 195 -5.44 10.61 -12.73
C GLY A 195 -5.46 9.65 -11.55
N VAL A 196 -5.48 10.18 -10.34
CA VAL A 196 -5.68 9.37 -9.13
C VAL A 196 -7.15 9.03 -8.85
N GLY A 197 -8.09 9.43 -9.73
CA GLY A 197 -9.51 9.09 -9.64
C GLY A 197 -10.35 10.07 -8.82
N ASN A 198 -10.05 11.37 -8.85
CA ASN A 198 -10.78 12.36 -8.06
C ASN A 198 -12.29 12.36 -8.37
N PHE A 199 -12.70 12.13 -9.62
CA PHE A 199 -14.11 11.97 -9.97
C PHE A 199 -14.74 10.78 -9.25
N PHE A 200 -14.06 9.64 -9.15
CA PHE A 200 -14.58 8.48 -8.42
C PHE A 200 -14.73 8.76 -6.93
N GLY A 201 -13.75 9.48 -6.34
CA GLY A 201 -13.79 9.85 -4.93
C GLY A 201 -14.89 10.82 -4.56
N MET A 202 -15.36 11.59 -5.52
CA MET A 202 -16.44 12.58 -5.36
C MET A 202 -17.77 12.13 -5.98
N LEU A 203 -17.91 10.86 -6.35
CA LEU A 203 -19.14 10.32 -6.94
C LEU A 203 -20.34 10.60 -6.01
N PRO A 204 -21.42 11.24 -6.48
CA PRO A 204 -22.61 11.48 -5.69
C PRO A 204 -23.28 10.18 -5.23
N GLU A 205 -23.95 10.21 -4.09
CA GLU A 205 -24.68 9.06 -3.57
C GLU A 205 -25.77 8.57 -4.54
N SER A 206 -26.40 9.50 -5.25
CA SER A 206 -27.38 9.20 -6.32
C SER A 206 -26.81 8.33 -7.45
N MET A 207 -25.48 8.30 -7.59
CA MET A 207 -24.76 7.54 -8.62
C MET A 207 -23.97 6.36 -8.05
N ALA A 208 -24.06 6.07 -6.75
CA ALA A 208 -23.26 5.06 -6.06
C ALA A 208 -23.41 3.63 -6.65
N GLY A 209 -24.51 3.32 -7.31
CA GLY A 209 -24.71 2.05 -8.02
C GLY A 209 -24.05 1.96 -9.41
N SER A 210 -23.30 2.96 -9.83
CA SER A 210 -22.63 2.96 -11.14
C SER A 210 -21.39 2.08 -11.16
N ARG A 211 -21.06 1.55 -12.36
CA ARG A 211 -19.77 0.90 -12.61
C ARG A 211 -18.75 1.93 -13.05
N LEU A 212 -17.60 1.92 -12.43
CA LEU A 212 -16.54 2.89 -12.66
C LEU A 212 -15.41 2.28 -13.48
N TYR A 213 -15.07 2.95 -14.57
CA TYR A 213 -13.98 2.59 -15.48
C TYR A 213 -13.02 3.75 -15.58
N GLY A 214 -11.73 3.50 -15.35
CA GLY A 214 -10.67 4.51 -15.43
C GLY A 214 -9.57 4.06 -16.38
N VAL A 215 -9.03 5.00 -17.13
CA VAL A 215 -7.79 4.79 -17.89
C VAL A 215 -6.79 5.86 -17.47
N GLU A 216 -5.55 5.48 -17.20
CA GLU A 216 -4.48 6.40 -16.82
C GLU A 216 -3.16 5.96 -17.47
N LEU A 217 -2.53 6.89 -18.17
CA LEU A 217 -1.27 6.64 -18.87
C LEU A 217 -0.10 6.52 -17.91
N ASP A 218 -0.01 7.44 -16.92
CA ASP A 218 1.09 7.43 -15.95
C ASP A 218 0.99 6.23 -15.00
N SER A 219 2.04 5.42 -14.98
CA SER A 219 1.99 4.16 -14.25
C SER A 219 1.98 4.33 -12.73
N ILE A 220 2.55 5.39 -12.18
CA ILE A 220 2.50 5.67 -10.74
C ILE A 220 1.10 6.12 -10.36
N THR A 221 0.58 7.10 -11.06
CA THR A 221 -0.75 7.68 -10.87
C THR A 221 -1.85 6.61 -10.97
N GLY A 222 -1.85 5.80 -12.04
CA GLY A 222 -2.85 4.76 -12.24
C GLY A 222 -2.79 3.65 -11.20
N ARG A 223 -1.59 3.29 -10.70
CA ARG A 223 -1.45 2.31 -9.62
C ARG A 223 -1.92 2.86 -8.28
N ILE A 224 -1.70 4.16 -8.00
CA ILE A 224 -2.30 4.83 -6.85
C ILE A 224 -3.83 4.79 -6.96
N ALA A 225 -4.40 5.13 -8.12
CA ALA A 225 -5.84 5.07 -8.36
C ALA A 225 -6.42 3.67 -8.07
N LYS A 226 -5.74 2.59 -8.47
CA LYS A 226 -6.15 1.21 -8.14
C LYS A 226 -6.19 0.91 -6.64
N LYS A 227 -5.33 1.55 -5.83
CA LYS A 227 -5.36 1.40 -4.37
C LYS A 227 -6.45 2.24 -3.72
N LEU A 228 -6.78 3.39 -4.31
CA LEU A 228 -7.85 4.27 -3.84
C LEU A 228 -9.23 3.72 -4.23
N TYR A 229 -9.36 3.11 -5.41
CA TYR A 229 -10.65 2.64 -5.93
C TYR A 229 -10.61 1.17 -6.32
N PRO A 230 -10.48 0.26 -5.34
CA PRO A 230 -10.38 -1.18 -5.59
C PRO A 230 -11.64 -1.80 -6.23
N GLN A 231 -12.79 -1.11 -6.19
CA GLN A 231 -14.04 -1.54 -6.82
C GLN A 231 -14.24 -0.95 -8.24
N ALA A 232 -13.31 -0.10 -8.71
CA ALA A 232 -13.31 0.42 -10.07
C ALA A 232 -12.42 -0.43 -10.99
N ASP A 233 -12.77 -0.51 -12.25
CA ASP A 233 -11.96 -1.14 -13.29
C ASP A 233 -11.00 -0.08 -13.87
N ILE A 234 -9.75 -0.08 -13.40
CA ILE A 234 -8.75 0.91 -13.80
C ILE A 234 -7.67 0.25 -14.64
N THR A 235 -7.50 0.72 -15.88
CA THR A 235 -6.47 0.29 -16.82
C THR A 235 -5.32 1.30 -16.84
N VAL A 236 -4.09 0.80 -16.68
CA VAL A 236 -2.87 1.64 -16.79
C VAL A 236 -2.32 1.48 -18.20
N ALA A 237 -2.76 2.38 -19.08
CA ALA A 237 -2.40 2.37 -20.51
C ALA A 237 -2.76 3.71 -21.15
N GLY A 238 -2.33 3.93 -22.40
CA GLY A 238 -2.88 5.00 -23.22
C GLY A 238 -4.33 4.69 -23.61
N PHE A 239 -5.22 5.68 -23.52
CA PHE A 239 -6.65 5.48 -23.85
C PHE A 239 -6.86 4.95 -25.26
N GLU A 240 -6.02 5.36 -26.21
CA GLU A 240 -6.04 4.89 -27.60
C GLU A 240 -5.74 3.40 -27.79
N THR A 241 -5.26 2.73 -26.73
CA THR A 241 -4.93 1.30 -26.75
C THR A 241 -5.98 0.43 -26.02
N THR A 242 -7.03 1.05 -25.50
CA THR A 242 -8.13 0.36 -24.79
C THR A 242 -9.29 0.09 -25.71
N ASP A 243 -9.95 -1.08 -25.56
CA ASP A 243 -11.15 -1.50 -26.28
C ASP A 243 -12.45 -1.09 -25.55
#